data_49de467f4608df384502c3295fc923de
#
_entry.id   49de467f4608df384502c3295fc923de
#
_cell.length_a   1.000
_cell.length_b   1.000
_cell.length_c   1.000
_cell.angle_alpha   90.00
_cell.angle_beta   90.00
_cell.angle_gamma   90.00
#
_symmetry.space_group_name_H-M   'P 1'
#
loop_
_entity.id
_entity.type
_entity.pdbx_description
1 polymer ?
#
loop_
_entity_poly.entity_id
_entity_poly.type
_entity_poly.pdbx_seq_one_letter_code
_entity_poly.pdbx_strand_id
1 'polypeptide(L)'
;SLGGVMTGDIKERTSITSIRFVGSTIAQFVVQGLTLPLVSRFGNGDDRMGWFYTVSLYAAVAFVCLVVAFWSSRERIAPPPQQEMNIRRDVSDLLGNVPWRAMFVLTLFVFITLALWGSAMSFYFQNYVDPYALSAFLCRLGFDTDASQAYSIGFSLFNTVGAITQFFGVILLSNFLANRYGKRSTFIACLSLTAFFTALFYLPSVSDIQTIFLLGILKSLAYAPTVPLLWAMIGDVADHIEYVNERRATGFCFSGVVFALKTGLGLGGAFAGLLLSAFGYVSGASVVQSDMAVE
;
A
#
# COMPACT_ATOMS: atom_id res chain seq x y z
N SER A 1 17.93 9.74 2.28
CA SER A 1 17.03 10.07 1.15
C SER A 1 17.23 11.53 0.76
N LEU A 2 17.04 11.84 -0.53
CA LEU A 2 17.24 13.20 -1.08
C LEU A 2 16.49 14.28 -0.25
N GLY A 3 15.26 13.98 0.19
CA GLY A 3 14.47 14.91 1.02
C GLY A 3 15.12 15.28 2.37
N GLY A 4 16.06 14.50 2.88
CA GLY A 4 16.79 14.82 4.11
C GLY A 4 17.97 15.76 3.91
N VAL A 5 18.47 15.90 2.67
CA VAL A 5 19.63 16.75 2.32
C VAL A 5 19.27 17.99 1.50
N MET A 6 17.99 18.15 1.15
CA MET A 6 17.49 19.30 0.39
C MET A 6 17.34 20.57 1.25
N THR A 7 16.99 20.43 2.52
CA THR A 7 16.81 21.56 3.44
C THR A 7 17.10 21.17 4.89
N GLY A 8 17.68 22.14 5.64
CA GLY A 8 17.90 22.04 7.09
C GLY A 8 16.69 22.53 7.92
N ASP A 9 15.71 23.20 7.31
CA ASP A 9 14.53 23.69 8.00
C ASP A 9 13.47 22.60 8.15
N ILE A 10 13.03 22.37 9.40
CA ILE A 10 12.01 21.36 9.75
C ILE A 10 10.68 21.65 9.06
N LYS A 11 10.29 22.94 8.91
CA LYS A 11 9.03 23.30 8.25
C LYS A 11 9.06 23.03 6.75
N GLU A 12 10.15 23.41 6.07
CA GLU A 12 10.33 23.11 4.65
C GLU A 12 10.40 21.61 4.39
N ARG A 13 11.10 20.85 5.25
CA ARG A 13 11.19 19.39 5.17
C ARG A 13 9.80 18.72 5.28
N THR A 14 8.96 19.23 6.18
CA THR A 14 7.59 18.75 6.35
C THR A 14 6.76 19.05 5.11
N SER A 15 6.89 20.26 4.55
CA SER A 15 6.19 20.66 3.31
C SER A 15 6.60 19.79 2.12
N ILE A 16 7.90 19.57 1.90
CA ILE A 16 8.42 18.70 0.83
C ILE A 16 7.88 17.28 0.96
N THR A 17 7.86 16.75 2.18
CA THR A 17 7.35 15.40 2.45
C THR A 17 5.85 15.33 2.17
N SER A 18 5.08 16.32 2.57
CA SER A 18 3.63 16.40 2.31
C SER A 18 3.32 16.46 0.82
N ILE A 19 4.01 17.31 0.06
CA ILE A 19 3.85 17.43 -1.39
C ILE A 19 4.19 16.09 -2.08
N ARG A 20 5.24 15.40 -1.62
CA ARG A 20 5.60 14.08 -2.14
C ARG A 20 4.51 13.03 -1.89
N PHE A 21 3.86 13.04 -0.73
CA PHE A 21 2.75 12.15 -0.43
C PHE A 21 1.52 12.46 -1.29
N VAL A 22 1.18 13.73 -1.46
CA VAL A 22 0.10 14.16 -2.36
C VAL A 22 0.38 13.68 -3.79
N GLY A 23 1.59 13.91 -4.31
CA GLY A 23 2.00 13.44 -5.63
C GLY A 23 1.90 11.92 -5.79
N SER A 24 2.35 11.16 -4.77
CA SER A 24 2.24 9.69 -4.77
C SER A 24 0.78 9.24 -4.79
N THR A 25 -0.09 9.91 -4.05
CA THR A 25 -1.53 9.59 -4.00
C THR A 25 -2.20 9.88 -5.35
N ILE A 26 -1.90 11.02 -5.97
CA ILE A 26 -2.39 11.36 -7.31
C ILE A 26 -1.94 10.30 -8.33
N ALA A 27 -0.66 9.93 -8.31
CA ALA A 27 -0.13 8.89 -9.20
C ALA A 27 -0.84 7.54 -8.97
N GLN A 28 -1.13 7.17 -7.73
CA GLN A 28 -1.87 5.96 -7.39
C GLN A 28 -3.29 5.98 -7.97
N PHE A 29 -4.02 7.09 -7.85
CA PHE A 29 -5.35 7.24 -8.45
C PHE A 29 -5.30 7.15 -9.98
N VAL A 30 -4.32 7.80 -10.61
CA VAL A 30 -4.12 7.75 -12.07
C VAL A 30 -3.88 6.30 -12.51
N VAL A 31 -2.97 5.59 -11.86
CA VAL A 31 -2.66 4.19 -12.20
C VAL A 31 -3.87 3.29 -11.95
N GLN A 32 -4.52 3.39 -10.79
CA GLN A 32 -5.67 2.53 -10.47
C GLN A 32 -6.89 2.80 -11.36
N GLY A 33 -7.15 4.06 -11.68
CA GLY A 33 -8.32 4.46 -12.48
C GLY A 33 -8.14 4.30 -13.99
N LEU A 34 -6.92 4.52 -14.50
CA LEU A 34 -6.68 4.56 -15.95
C LEU A 34 -6.07 3.28 -16.54
N THR A 35 -5.48 2.38 -15.73
CA THR A 35 -4.77 1.21 -16.28
C THR A 35 -5.69 0.32 -17.09
N LEU A 36 -6.81 -0.11 -16.54
CA LEU A 36 -7.73 -1.01 -17.26
C LEU A 36 -8.38 -0.35 -18.51
N PRO A 37 -8.87 0.89 -18.46
CA PRO A 37 -9.33 1.58 -19.66
C PRO A 37 -8.26 1.73 -20.74
N LEU A 38 -7.00 2.01 -20.38
CA LEU A 38 -5.90 2.12 -21.33
C LEU A 38 -5.56 0.76 -21.95
N VAL A 39 -5.51 -0.30 -21.14
CA VAL A 39 -5.27 -1.68 -21.62
C VAL A 39 -6.33 -2.08 -22.64
N SER A 40 -7.59 -1.85 -22.34
CA SER A 40 -8.70 -2.14 -23.26
C SER A 40 -8.60 -1.31 -24.55
N ARG A 41 -8.30 -0.02 -24.42
CA ARG A 41 -8.23 0.89 -25.59
C ARG A 41 -7.04 0.60 -26.51
N PHE A 42 -5.87 0.31 -25.94
CA PHE A 42 -4.67 0.01 -26.72
C PHE A 42 -4.63 -1.43 -27.23
N GLY A 43 -5.30 -2.34 -26.53
CA GLY A 43 -5.32 -3.75 -26.88
C GLY A 43 -6.20 -4.10 -28.07
N ASN A 44 -7.27 -3.31 -28.35
CA ASN A 44 -8.24 -3.59 -29.44
C ASN A 44 -8.66 -5.08 -29.50
N GLY A 45 -8.82 -5.72 -28.34
CA GLY A 45 -9.17 -7.15 -28.22
C GLY A 45 -7.98 -8.08 -27.94
N ASP A 46 -6.75 -7.59 -27.94
CA ASP A 46 -5.56 -8.32 -27.49
C ASP A 46 -5.04 -7.72 -26.16
N ASP A 47 -5.37 -8.36 -25.05
CA ASP A 47 -4.97 -7.91 -23.71
C ASP A 47 -3.44 -7.84 -23.56
N ARG A 48 -2.69 -8.74 -24.21
CA ARG A 48 -1.23 -8.76 -24.11
C ARG A 48 -0.62 -7.50 -24.70
N MET A 49 -1.09 -7.07 -25.88
CA MET A 49 -0.65 -5.83 -26.50
C MET A 49 -1.12 -4.60 -25.73
N GLY A 50 -2.35 -4.64 -25.20
CA GLY A 50 -2.88 -3.60 -24.33
C GLY A 50 -2.02 -3.36 -23.09
N TRP A 51 -1.61 -4.41 -22.38
CA TRP A 51 -0.68 -4.31 -21.26
C TRP A 51 0.69 -3.79 -21.67
N PHE A 52 1.23 -4.28 -22.77
CA PHE A 52 2.55 -3.83 -23.27
C PHE A 52 2.58 -2.32 -23.53
N TYR A 53 1.60 -1.78 -24.25
CA TYR A 53 1.56 -0.35 -24.56
C TYR A 53 1.27 0.50 -23.32
N THR A 54 0.37 0.06 -22.44
CA THR A 54 0.04 0.79 -21.20
C THR A 54 1.23 0.88 -20.25
N VAL A 55 1.94 -0.23 -20.02
CA VAL A 55 3.14 -0.24 -19.16
C VAL A 55 4.27 0.57 -19.80
N SER A 56 4.45 0.49 -21.13
CA SER A 56 5.45 1.30 -21.87
C SER A 56 5.16 2.80 -21.72
N LEU A 57 3.90 3.21 -21.81
CA LEU A 57 3.49 4.61 -21.59
C LEU A 57 3.84 5.06 -20.17
N TYR A 58 3.50 4.26 -19.14
CA TYR A 58 3.82 4.59 -17.76
C TYR A 58 5.34 4.64 -17.51
N ALA A 59 6.10 3.74 -18.12
CA ALA A 59 7.56 3.75 -18.05
C ALA A 59 8.15 5.03 -18.66
N ALA A 60 7.64 5.48 -19.82
CA ALA A 60 8.05 6.73 -20.45
C ALA A 60 7.74 7.96 -19.56
N VAL A 61 6.53 8.03 -19.00
CA VAL A 61 6.15 9.10 -18.07
C VAL A 61 7.03 9.08 -16.82
N ALA A 62 7.29 7.91 -16.24
CA ALA A 62 8.17 7.76 -15.06
C ALA A 62 9.59 8.22 -15.38
N PHE A 63 10.12 7.87 -16.56
CA PHE A 63 11.44 8.32 -17.01
C PHE A 63 11.53 9.84 -17.09
N VAL A 64 10.54 10.49 -17.73
CA VAL A 64 10.49 11.97 -17.82
C VAL A 64 10.42 12.60 -16.41
N CYS A 65 9.56 12.07 -15.52
CA CYS A 65 9.48 12.55 -14.14
C CYS A 65 10.80 12.41 -13.38
N LEU A 66 11.54 11.31 -13.57
CA LEU A 66 12.85 11.11 -12.95
C LEU A 66 13.90 12.09 -13.47
N VAL A 67 13.90 12.36 -14.78
CA VAL A 67 14.81 13.37 -15.39
C VAL A 67 14.51 14.77 -14.85
N VAL A 68 13.23 15.15 -14.78
CA VAL A 68 12.81 16.42 -14.19
C VAL A 68 13.21 16.51 -12.72
N ALA A 69 12.99 15.44 -11.95
CA ALA A 69 13.40 15.37 -10.55
C ALA A 69 14.92 15.52 -10.39
N PHE A 70 15.71 14.89 -11.26
CA PHE A 70 17.17 15.01 -11.24
C PHE A 70 17.62 16.47 -11.52
N TRP A 71 17.07 17.12 -12.52
CA TRP A 71 17.45 18.50 -12.86
C TRP A 71 16.98 19.54 -11.87
N SER A 72 15.82 19.31 -11.23
CA SER A 72 15.24 20.27 -10.27
C SER A 72 15.78 20.10 -8.85
N SER A 73 16.38 18.96 -8.51
CA SER A 73 16.84 18.65 -7.16
C SER A 73 18.30 19.08 -6.97
N ARG A 74 18.60 19.79 -5.88
CA ARG A 74 19.96 20.16 -5.47
C ARG A 74 20.18 19.76 -4.02
N GLU A 75 21.31 19.10 -3.76
CA GLU A 75 21.77 18.83 -2.40
C GLU A 75 22.34 20.12 -1.79
N ARG A 76 21.77 20.56 -0.68
CA ARG A 76 22.18 21.78 0.01
C ARG A 76 22.93 21.52 1.32
N ILE A 77 22.82 20.29 1.85
CA ILE A 77 23.45 19.90 3.11
C ILE A 77 24.57 18.91 2.80
N ALA A 78 25.81 19.34 3.01
CA ALA A 78 26.96 18.45 2.92
C ALA A 78 27.00 17.49 4.13
N PRO A 79 27.39 16.21 3.95
CA PRO A 79 27.59 15.31 5.08
C PRO A 79 28.74 15.81 5.97
N PRO A 80 28.70 15.51 7.30
CA PRO A 80 29.80 15.85 8.19
C PRO A 80 31.13 15.28 7.69
N PRO A 81 32.22 16.06 7.64
CA PRO A 81 33.46 15.68 6.93
C PRO A 81 34.27 14.55 7.57
N GLN A 82 33.84 13.93 8.65
CA GLN A 82 34.64 12.96 9.43
C GLN A 82 33.96 11.62 9.74
N GLN A 83 32.82 11.31 9.15
CA GLN A 83 32.22 10.01 9.40
C GLN A 83 32.79 8.97 8.43
N GLU A 84 33.72 8.11 8.91
CA GLU A 84 34.18 6.94 8.16
C GLU A 84 32.99 6.01 7.86
N MET A 85 32.75 5.77 6.57
CA MET A 85 31.72 4.81 6.14
C MET A 85 32.20 3.38 6.43
N ASN A 86 31.67 2.76 7.47
CA ASN A 86 31.93 1.35 7.77
C ASN A 86 30.60 0.59 7.72
N ILE A 87 30.23 0.11 6.53
CA ILE A 87 28.98 -0.61 6.26
C ILE A 87 28.79 -1.80 7.21
N ARG A 88 29.85 -2.56 7.50
CA ARG A 88 29.77 -3.73 8.38
C ARG A 88 29.41 -3.33 9.80
N ARG A 89 29.96 -2.25 10.29
CA ARG A 89 29.66 -1.71 11.63
C ARG A 89 28.25 -1.14 11.68
N ASP A 90 27.84 -0.36 10.67
CA ASP A 90 26.51 0.23 10.59
C ASP A 90 25.42 -0.86 10.57
N VAL A 91 25.62 -1.95 9.80
CA VAL A 91 24.71 -3.11 9.79
C VAL A 91 24.71 -3.84 11.14
N SER A 92 25.86 -4.02 11.77
CA SER A 92 25.96 -4.64 13.09
C SER A 92 25.22 -3.83 14.16
N ASP A 93 25.39 -2.51 14.14
CA ASP A 93 24.73 -1.57 15.07
C ASP A 93 23.20 -1.62 14.90
N LEU A 94 22.71 -1.70 13.66
CA LEU A 94 21.27 -1.87 13.38
C LEU A 94 20.74 -3.21 13.89
N LEU A 95 21.46 -4.30 13.58
CA LEU A 95 21.04 -5.64 14.02
C LEU A 95 21.13 -5.81 15.55
N GLY A 96 22.01 -5.07 16.21
CA GLY A 96 22.09 -5.00 17.68
C GLY A 96 20.96 -4.18 18.32
N ASN A 97 20.32 -3.27 17.56
CA ASN A 97 19.31 -2.36 18.10
C ASN A 97 17.92 -3.03 18.16
N VAL A 98 17.39 -3.24 19.37
CA VAL A 98 16.10 -3.92 19.58
C VAL A 98 14.94 -3.15 18.98
N PRO A 99 14.78 -1.83 19.16
CA PRO A 99 13.74 -1.03 18.49
C PRO A 99 13.75 -1.17 16.97
N TRP A 100 14.92 -1.16 16.35
CA TRP A 100 15.03 -1.29 14.90
C TRP A 100 14.59 -2.68 14.41
N ARG A 101 15.04 -3.74 15.08
CA ARG A 101 14.60 -5.12 14.77
C ARG A 101 13.10 -5.28 14.88
N ALA A 102 12.49 -4.70 15.93
CA ALA A 102 11.04 -4.72 16.11
C ALA A 102 10.32 -4.02 14.95
N MET A 103 10.81 -2.85 14.52
CA MET A 103 10.23 -2.11 13.38
C MET A 103 10.44 -2.84 12.05
N PHE A 104 11.57 -3.51 11.86
CA PHE A 104 11.85 -4.34 10.68
C PHE A 104 10.84 -5.48 10.56
N VAL A 105 10.67 -6.28 11.62
CA VAL A 105 9.72 -7.40 11.68
C VAL A 105 8.28 -6.92 11.54
N LEU A 106 7.92 -5.85 12.24
CA LEU A 106 6.60 -5.23 12.13
C LEU A 106 6.28 -4.82 10.69
N THR A 107 7.20 -4.12 10.04
CA THR A 107 7.04 -3.69 8.65
C THR A 107 6.88 -4.89 7.71
N LEU A 108 7.70 -5.92 7.88
CA LEU A 108 7.61 -7.15 7.10
C LEU A 108 6.21 -7.75 7.17
N PHE A 109 5.67 -7.96 8.38
CA PHE A 109 4.34 -8.54 8.57
C PHE A 109 3.20 -7.64 8.09
N VAL A 110 3.29 -6.32 8.29
CA VAL A 110 2.28 -5.37 7.78
C VAL A 110 2.19 -5.46 6.26
N PHE A 111 3.31 -5.54 5.55
CA PHE A 111 3.30 -5.62 4.09
C PHE A 111 2.99 -7.01 3.54
N ILE A 112 3.30 -8.10 4.26
CA ILE A 112 2.77 -9.45 3.97
C ILE A 112 1.24 -9.42 4.03
N THR A 113 0.67 -8.89 5.10
CA THR A 113 -0.79 -8.81 5.29
C THR A 113 -1.44 -7.93 4.23
N LEU A 114 -0.80 -6.82 3.84
CA LEU A 114 -1.30 -5.95 2.79
C LEU A 114 -1.38 -6.66 1.43
N ALA A 115 -0.34 -7.42 1.06
CA ALA A 115 -0.32 -8.19 -0.18
C ALA A 115 -1.34 -9.33 -0.17
N LEU A 116 -1.45 -10.05 0.95
CA LEU A 116 -2.48 -11.09 1.14
C LEU A 116 -3.88 -10.50 1.00
N TRP A 117 -4.16 -9.37 1.64
CA TRP A 117 -5.44 -8.67 1.52
C TRP A 117 -5.77 -8.30 0.08
N GLY A 118 -4.81 -7.69 -0.65
CA GLY A 118 -5.03 -7.30 -2.05
C GLY A 118 -5.36 -8.49 -2.95
N SER A 119 -4.64 -9.59 -2.78
CA SER A 119 -4.90 -10.84 -3.51
C SER A 119 -6.23 -11.45 -3.11
N ALA A 120 -6.50 -11.62 -1.82
CA ALA A 120 -7.74 -12.22 -1.33
C ALA A 120 -8.97 -11.45 -1.81
N MET A 121 -8.96 -10.09 -1.76
CA MET A 121 -10.09 -9.29 -2.23
C MET A 121 -10.34 -9.43 -3.74
N SER A 122 -9.30 -9.58 -4.56
CA SER A 122 -9.48 -9.85 -5.99
C SER A 122 -10.22 -11.16 -6.23
N PHE A 123 -9.79 -12.24 -5.55
CA PHE A 123 -10.45 -13.56 -5.66
C PHE A 123 -11.84 -13.56 -5.04
N TYR A 124 -12.04 -12.86 -3.93
CA TYR A 124 -13.34 -12.71 -3.28
C TYR A 124 -14.37 -12.09 -4.22
N PHE A 125 -14.03 -11.00 -4.89
CA PHE A 125 -14.92 -10.36 -5.86
C PHE A 125 -15.13 -11.22 -7.12
N GLN A 126 -14.15 -12.01 -7.52
CA GLN A 126 -14.22 -12.83 -8.72
C GLN A 126 -15.04 -14.11 -8.53
N ASN A 127 -14.96 -14.75 -7.35
CA ASN A 127 -15.49 -16.09 -7.15
C ASN A 127 -16.62 -16.17 -6.10
N TYR A 128 -16.66 -15.25 -5.12
CA TYR A 128 -17.66 -15.29 -4.06
C TYR A 128 -18.82 -14.32 -4.31
N VAL A 129 -18.54 -13.10 -4.78
CA VAL A 129 -19.58 -12.08 -4.97
C VAL A 129 -20.47 -12.42 -6.16
N ASP A 130 -21.81 -12.35 -5.97
CA ASP A 130 -22.78 -12.59 -7.04
C ASP A 130 -22.68 -11.50 -8.13
N PRO A 131 -22.35 -11.83 -9.39
CA PRO A 131 -22.22 -10.85 -10.47
C PRO A 131 -23.51 -10.11 -10.79
N TYR A 132 -24.68 -10.75 -10.62
CA TYR A 132 -25.99 -10.13 -10.88
C TYR A 132 -26.36 -9.13 -9.79
N ALA A 133 -26.13 -9.46 -8.52
CA ALA A 133 -26.34 -8.53 -7.42
C ALA A 133 -25.39 -7.33 -7.52
N LEU A 134 -24.13 -7.57 -7.90
CA LEU A 134 -23.12 -6.53 -8.09
C LEU A 134 -23.49 -5.62 -9.26
N SER A 135 -23.92 -6.14 -10.42
CA SER A 135 -24.36 -5.33 -11.55
C SER A 135 -25.61 -4.49 -11.19
N ALA A 136 -26.59 -5.07 -10.50
CA ALA A 136 -27.76 -4.32 -10.02
C ALA A 136 -27.38 -3.19 -9.06
N PHE A 137 -26.41 -3.41 -8.17
CA PHE A 137 -25.88 -2.37 -7.29
C PHE A 137 -25.20 -1.24 -8.09
N LEU A 138 -24.36 -1.59 -9.07
CA LEU A 138 -23.65 -0.64 -9.93
C LEU A 138 -24.61 0.18 -10.79
N CYS A 139 -25.66 -0.45 -11.35
CA CYS A 139 -26.71 0.25 -12.10
C CYS A 139 -27.46 1.27 -11.23
N ARG A 140 -27.72 0.98 -9.95
CA ARG A 140 -28.31 1.96 -9.00
C ARG A 140 -27.40 3.16 -8.75
N LEU A 141 -26.09 3.00 -8.89
CA LEU A 141 -25.11 4.08 -8.77
C LEU A 141 -24.90 4.86 -10.08
N GLY A 142 -25.60 4.46 -11.16
CA GLY A 142 -25.52 5.13 -12.47
C GLY A 142 -24.47 4.55 -13.43
N PHE A 143 -23.88 3.38 -13.11
CA PHE A 143 -23.00 2.65 -14.04
C PHE A 143 -23.86 1.68 -14.87
N ASP A 144 -23.89 1.87 -16.18
CA ASP A 144 -24.55 0.93 -17.09
C ASP A 144 -23.61 -0.31 -17.27
N THR A 145 -23.95 -1.40 -16.59
CA THR A 145 -23.03 -2.53 -16.43
C THR A 145 -23.76 -3.86 -16.47
N ASP A 146 -23.34 -4.72 -17.38
CA ASP A 146 -23.78 -6.13 -17.43
C ASP A 146 -23.04 -7.01 -16.41
N ALA A 147 -23.61 -8.18 -16.09
CA ALA A 147 -23.00 -9.15 -15.16
C ALA A 147 -21.57 -9.58 -15.58
N SER A 148 -21.28 -9.59 -16.88
CA SER A 148 -19.94 -9.94 -17.41
C SER A 148 -18.87 -8.91 -17.08
N GLN A 149 -19.24 -7.65 -16.90
CA GLN A 149 -18.34 -6.55 -16.58
C GLN A 149 -18.40 -6.14 -15.09
N ALA A 150 -19.35 -6.70 -14.35
CA ALA A 150 -19.63 -6.32 -12.96
C ALA A 150 -18.40 -6.49 -12.06
N TYR A 151 -17.63 -7.57 -12.23
CA TYR A 151 -16.40 -7.81 -11.47
C TYR A 151 -15.37 -6.67 -11.65
N SER A 152 -15.03 -6.33 -12.88
CA SER A 152 -13.97 -5.36 -13.14
C SER A 152 -14.33 -3.94 -12.66
N ILE A 153 -15.58 -3.52 -12.91
CA ILE A 153 -16.06 -2.20 -12.50
C ILE A 153 -16.30 -2.17 -10.99
N GLY A 154 -16.92 -3.20 -10.42
CA GLY A 154 -17.22 -3.29 -8.99
C GLY A 154 -15.95 -3.35 -8.14
N PHE A 155 -14.97 -4.17 -8.50
CA PHE A 155 -13.68 -4.24 -7.82
C PHE A 155 -12.88 -2.94 -7.94
N SER A 156 -12.89 -2.31 -9.13
CA SER A 156 -12.24 -1.00 -9.32
C SER A 156 -12.91 0.09 -8.47
N LEU A 157 -14.24 0.10 -8.41
CA LEU A 157 -14.98 1.03 -7.57
C LEU A 157 -14.68 0.80 -6.07
N PHE A 158 -14.68 -0.45 -5.62
CA PHE A 158 -14.34 -0.82 -4.25
C PHE A 158 -12.94 -0.31 -3.85
N ASN A 159 -11.94 -0.53 -4.69
CA ASN A 159 -10.58 -0.05 -4.45
C ASN A 159 -10.50 1.48 -4.46
N THR A 160 -11.21 2.14 -5.39
CA THR A 160 -11.25 3.61 -5.50
C THR A 160 -11.89 4.24 -4.27
N VAL A 161 -13.04 3.73 -3.84
CA VAL A 161 -13.72 4.19 -2.61
C VAL A 161 -12.84 3.96 -1.38
N GLY A 162 -12.19 2.80 -1.29
CA GLY A 162 -11.23 2.49 -0.24
C GLY A 162 -10.05 3.47 -0.21
N ALA A 163 -9.48 3.78 -1.37
CA ALA A 163 -8.36 4.71 -1.49
C ALA A 163 -8.75 6.15 -1.13
N ILE A 164 -9.93 6.61 -1.55
CA ILE A 164 -10.48 7.92 -1.16
C ILE A 164 -10.69 7.99 0.35
N THR A 165 -11.31 6.96 0.92
CA THR A 165 -11.54 6.86 2.37
C THR A 165 -10.22 6.88 3.14
N GLN A 166 -9.23 6.12 2.68
CA GLN A 166 -7.90 6.10 3.28
C GLN A 166 -7.23 7.46 3.21
N PHE A 167 -7.32 8.16 2.08
CA PHE A 167 -6.75 9.51 1.93
C PHE A 167 -7.33 10.50 2.94
N PHE A 168 -8.64 10.58 3.06
CA PHE A 168 -9.29 11.43 4.06
C PHE A 168 -8.99 10.97 5.49
N GLY A 169 -8.96 9.67 5.74
CA GLY A 169 -8.59 9.09 7.03
C GLY A 169 -7.17 9.46 7.46
N VAL A 170 -6.20 9.46 6.54
CA VAL A 170 -4.83 9.92 6.82
C VAL A 170 -4.83 11.37 7.26
N ILE A 171 -5.50 12.25 6.53
CA ILE A 171 -5.50 13.70 6.82
C ILE A 171 -6.18 14.02 8.15
N LEU A 172 -7.34 13.41 8.40
CA LEU A 172 -8.19 13.75 9.54
C LEU A 172 -7.77 13.03 10.82
N LEU A 173 -7.41 11.75 10.73
CA LEU A 173 -7.24 10.89 11.92
C LEU A 173 -5.79 10.75 12.36
N SER A 174 -4.81 10.75 11.44
CA SER A 174 -3.43 10.40 11.80
C SER A 174 -2.83 11.33 12.84
N ASN A 175 -2.85 12.63 12.59
CA ASN A 175 -2.28 13.62 13.50
C ASN A 175 -3.14 13.77 14.77
N PHE A 176 -4.46 13.75 14.64
CA PHE A 176 -5.37 13.89 15.77
C PHE A 176 -5.19 12.75 16.79
N LEU A 177 -5.21 11.50 16.32
CA LEU A 177 -5.07 10.33 17.17
C LEU A 177 -3.65 10.20 17.76
N ALA A 178 -2.62 10.46 16.93
CA ALA A 178 -1.22 10.37 17.35
C ALA A 178 -0.90 11.39 18.46
N ASN A 179 -1.42 12.62 18.37
CA ASN A 179 -1.20 13.65 19.37
C ASN A 179 -1.96 13.38 20.68
N ARG A 180 -3.14 12.74 20.60
CA ARG A 180 -3.97 12.46 21.77
C ARG A 180 -3.56 11.20 22.53
N TYR A 181 -3.21 10.12 21.83
CA TYR A 181 -2.98 8.79 22.39
C TYR A 181 -1.53 8.29 22.22
N GLY A 182 -0.71 9.04 21.53
CA GLY A 182 0.66 8.64 21.16
C GLY A 182 0.71 7.72 19.93
N LYS A 183 1.85 7.75 19.21
CA LYS A 183 2.04 7.02 17.95
C LYS A 183 1.85 5.51 18.09
N ARG A 184 2.47 4.90 19.11
CA ARG A 184 2.45 3.44 19.36
C ARG A 184 1.03 2.93 19.66
N SER A 185 0.33 3.58 20.60
CA SER A 185 -1.02 3.15 21.00
C SER A 185 -2.01 3.29 19.85
N THR A 186 -1.95 4.41 19.13
CA THR A 186 -2.78 4.63 17.93
C THR A 186 -2.51 3.59 16.88
N PHE A 187 -1.25 3.26 16.60
CA PHE A 187 -0.87 2.26 15.61
C PHE A 187 -1.45 0.87 15.94
N ILE A 188 -1.30 0.43 17.20
CA ILE A 188 -1.83 -0.86 17.67
C ILE A 188 -3.36 -0.86 17.57
N ALA A 189 -4.04 0.18 18.06
CA ALA A 189 -5.50 0.28 18.01
C ALA A 189 -6.03 0.24 16.57
N CYS A 190 -5.40 0.99 15.64
CA CYS A 190 -5.78 1.03 14.24
C CYS A 190 -5.56 -0.32 13.55
N LEU A 191 -4.44 -1.02 13.81
CA LEU A 191 -4.22 -2.36 13.27
C LEU A 191 -5.21 -3.38 13.84
N SER A 192 -5.50 -3.34 15.14
CA SER A 192 -6.49 -4.23 15.76
C SER A 192 -7.87 -4.02 15.19
N LEU A 193 -8.28 -2.76 14.97
CA LEU A 193 -9.55 -2.42 14.36
C LEU A 193 -9.61 -2.83 12.88
N THR A 194 -8.49 -2.68 12.16
CA THR A 194 -8.36 -3.18 10.77
C THR A 194 -8.53 -4.69 10.71
N ALA A 195 -7.87 -5.44 11.61
CA ALA A 195 -7.99 -6.88 11.69
C ALA A 195 -9.43 -7.31 12.03
N PHE A 196 -10.09 -6.61 12.95
CA PHE A 196 -11.50 -6.83 13.29
C PHE A 196 -12.40 -6.65 12.06
N PHE A 197 -12.32 -5.52 11.36
CA PHE A 197 -13.13 -5.31 10.16
C PHE A 197 -12.79 -6.29 9.03
N THR A 198 -11.52 -6.72 8.93
CA THR A 198 -11.13 -7.76 7.97
C THR A 198 -11.81 -9.10 8.29
N ALA A 199 -11.85 -9.49 9.56
CA ALA A 199 -12.54 -10.72 9.99
C ALA A 199 -14.05 -10.68 9.73
N LEU A 200 -14.67 -9.49 9.79
CA LEU A 200 -16.09 -9.32 9.49
C LEU A 200 -16.48 -9.59 8.03
N PHE A 201 -15.52 -9.64 7.10
CA PHE A 201 -15.79 -10.01 5.70
C PHE A 201 -16.29 -11.46 5.52
N TYR A 202 -16.17 -12.27 6.57
CA TYR A 202 -16.76 -13.62 6.60
C TYR A 202 -18.29 -13.61 6.74
N LEU A 203 -18.90 -12.52 7.25
CA LEU A 203 -20.34 -12.48 7.58
C LEU A 203 -21.27 -12.17 6.40
N PRO A 204 -20.94 -11.25 5.44
CA PRO A 204 -21.84 -10.90 4.37
C PRO A 204 -22.15 -12.08 3.46
N SER A 205 -23.41 -12.20 3.03
CA SER A 205 -23.80 -13.14 1.99
C SER A 205 -23.29 -12.68 0.61
N VAL A 206 -23.24 -13.59 -0.36
CA VAL A 206 -22.77 -13.35 -1.74
C VAL A 206 -23.47 -12.18 -2.46
N SER A 207 -24.73 -11.87 -2.07
CA SER A 207 -25.55 -10.81 -2.64
C SER A 207 -25.57 -9.51 -1.82
N ASP A 208 -24.97 -9.50 -0.62
CA ASP A 208 -24.99 -8.33 0.27
C ASP A 208 -23.87 -7.31 -0.05
N ILE A 209 -23.92 -6.76 -1.26
CA ILE A 209 -22.92 -5.84 -1.79
C ILE A 209 -22.75 -4.58 -0.94
N GLN A 210 -23.85 -4.09 -0.34
CA GLN A 210 -23.81 -2.88 0.48
C GLN A 210 -22.95 -3.07 1.72
N THR A 211 -23.13 -4.20 2.43
CA THR A 211 -22.31 -4.54 3.62
C THR A 211 -20.84 -4.76 3.24
N ILE A 212 -20.56 -5.41 2.10
CA ILE A 212 -19.19 -5.59 1.61
C ILE A 212 -18.50 -4.22 1.39
N PHE A 213 -19.15 -3.29 0.72
CA PHE A 213 -18.60 -1.94 0.51
C PHE A 213 -18.47 -1.15 1.81
N LEU A 214 -19.43 -1.23 2.72
CA LEU A 214 -19.38 -0.59 4.04
C LEU A 214 -18.18 -1.10 4.86
N LEU A 215 -18.00 -2.42 4.93
CA LEU A 215 -16.83 -3.03 5.60
C LEU A 215 -15.51 -2.57 4.97
N GLY A 216 -15.46 -2.47 3.63
CA GLY A 216 -14.31 -1.93 2.91
C GLY A 216 -13.97 -0.49 3.31
N ILE A 217 -14.98 0.36 3.45
CA ILE A 217 -14.83 1.75 3.92
C ILE A 217 -14.33 1.78 5.36
N LEU A 218 -14.97 1.05 6.26
CA LEU A 218 -14.60 1.01 7.69
C LEU A 218 -13.18 0.48 7.89
N LYS A 219 -12.82 -0.59 7.19
CA LYS A 219 -11.47 -1.16 7.20
C LYS A 219 -10.44 -0.15 6.66
N SER A 220 -10.73 0.52 5.55
CA SER A 220 -9.83 1.52 4.96
C SER A 220 -9.64 2.72 5.87
N LEU A 221 -10.69 3.17 6.55
CA LEU A 221 -10.64 4.24 7.54
C LEU A 221 -9.79 3.85 8.75
N ALA A 222 -9.97 2.62 9.26
CA ALA A 222 -9.19 2.08 10.38
C ALA A 222 -7.71 1.93 10.01
N TYR A 223 -7.41 1.50 8.78
CA TYR A 223 -6.04 1.34 8.30
C TYR A 223 -5.33 2.65 7.99
N ALA A 224 -6.06 3.72 7.69
CA ALA A 224 -5.52 4.99 7.20
C ALA A 224 -4.36 5.57 8.05
N PRO A 225 -4.45 5.64 9.40
CA PRO A 225 -3.36 6.21 10.21
C PRO A 225 -2.10 5.35 10.26
N THR A 226 -2.18 4.05 9.94
CA THR A 226 -1.08 3.10 10.15
C THR A 226 0.14 3.41 9.29
N VAL A 227 -0.05 3.79 8.03
CA VAL A 227 1.06 4.05 7.10
C VAL A 227 1.90 5.26 7.53
N PRO A 228 1.33 6.47 7.74
CA PRO A 228 2.13 7.61 8.19
C PRO A 228 2.74 7.40 9.58
N LEU A 229 2.05 6.71 10.49
CA LEU A 229 2.58 6.39 11.81
C LEU A 229 3.75 5.41 11.75
N LEU A 230 3.71 4.41 10.87
CA LEU A 230 4.83 3.51 10.62
C LEU A 230 6.10 4.28 10.24
N TRP A 231 5.99 5.18 9.25
CA TRP A 231 7.13 6.00 8.81
C TRP A 231 7.61 6.98 9.88
N ALA A 232 6.71 7.54 10.69
CA ALA A 232 7.07 8.41 11.80
C ALA A 232 7.83 7.65 12.90
N MET A 233 7.39 6.43 13.25
CA MET A 233 8.09 5.59 14.23
C MET A 233 9.47 5.12 13.74
N ILE A 234 9.63 4.86 12.44
CA ILE A 234 10.95 4.55 11.87
C ILE A 234 11.90 5.75 12.00
N GLY A 235 11.38 6.98 11.83
CA GLY A 235 12.14 8.20 12.09
C GLY A 235 12.59 8.29 13.55
N ASP A 236 11.69 8.05 14.49
CA ASP A 236 12.00 8.07 15.93
C ASP A 236 13.07 7.00 16.30
N VAL A 237 13.03 5.81 15.65
CA VAL A 237 14.05 4.78 15.84
C VAL A 237 15.39 5.18 15.24
N ALA A 238 15.40 5.86 14.09
CA ALA A 238 16.64 6.36 13.49
C ALA A 238 17.32 7.41 14.38
N ASP A 239 16.53 8.31 14.99
CA ASP A 239 17.03 9.31 15.95
C ASP A 239 17.54 8.63 17.24
N HIS A 240 16.88 7.59 17.71
CA HIS A 240 17.33 6.79 18.85
C HIS A 240 18.67 6.09 18.58
N ILE A 241 18.86 5.53 17.39
CA ILE A 241 20.13 4.90 16.98
C ILE A 241 21.25 5.93 16.94
N GLU A 242 20.98 7.12 16.41
CA GLU A 242 21.96 8.23 16.38
C GLU A 242 22.36 8.64 17.79
N TYR A 243 21.40 8.73 18.72
CA TYR A 243 21.66 9.06 20.13
C TYR A 243 22.50 8.00 20.85
N VAL A 244 22.22 6.70 20.64
CA VAL A 244 22.91 5.61 21.36
C VAL A 244 24.31 5.36 20.80
N ASN A 245 24.48 5.43 19.49
CA ASN A 245 25.74 5.06 18.82
C ASN A 245 26.62 6.27 18.49
N GLU A 246 26.16 7.49 18.76
CA GLU A 246 26.83 8.77 18.41
C GLU A 246 27.22 8.86 16.93
N ARG A 247 26.50 8.10 16.07
CA ARG A 247 26.75 7.98 14.63
C ARG A 247 25.44 8.08 13.86
N ARG A 248 25.48 8.81 12.75
CA ARG A 248 24.31 9.01 11.89
C ARG A 248 24.20 7.93 10.83
N ALA A 249 23.45 6.85 11.14
CA ALA A 249 23.17 5.74 10.22
C ALA A 249 21.73 5.76 9.66
N THR A 250 21.12 6.94 9.59
CA THR A 250 19.71 7.15 9.17
C THR A 250 19.43 6.48 7.82
N GLY A 251 20.35 6.60 6.84
CA GLY A 251 20.21 5.99 5.52
C GLY A 251 20.07 4.48 5.58
N PHE A 252 20.90 3.80 6.36
CA PHE A 252 20.84 2.35 6.55
C PHE A 252 19.60 1.91 7.31
N CYS A 253 19.16 2.68 8.32
CA CYS A 253 17.93 2.42 9.06
C CYS A 253 16.73 2.37 8.13
N PHE A 254 16.53 3.39 7.30
CA PHE A 254 15.43 3.45 6.33
C PHE A 254 15.57 2.41 5.21
N SER A 255 16.79 2.15 4.71
CA SER A 255 17.02 1.15 3.65
C SER A 255 16.62 -0.25 4.11
N GLY A 256 16.98 -0.63 5.35
CA GLY A 256 16.60 -1.92 5.91
C GLY A 256 15.08 -2.08 6.04
N VAL A 257 14.37 -1.02 6.45
CA VAL A 257 12.91 -1.05 6.54
C VAL A 257 12.25 -1.10 5.15
N VAL A 258 12.79 -0.38 4.15
CA VAL A 258 12.34 -0.50 2.75
C VAL A 258 12.59 -1.91 2.20
N PHE A 259 13.69 -2.55 2.59
CA PHE A 259 13.94 -3.95 2.26
C PHE A 259 12.87 -4.86 2.88
N ALA A 260 12.54 -4.69 4.17
CA ALA A 260 11.46 -5.43 4.83
C ALA A 260 10.11 -5.24 4.13
N LEU A 261 9.78 -4.00 3.71
CA LEU A 261 8.59 -3.67 2.96
C LEU A 261 8.51 -4.47 1.64
N LYS A 262 9.56 -4.41 0.83
CA LYS A 262 9.58 -5.10 -0.48
C LYS A 262 9.56 -6.61 -0.34
N THR A 263 10.31 -7.13 0.62
CA THR A 263 10.32 -8.56 0.97
C THR A 263 8.93 -9.00 1.46
N GLY A 264 8.28 -8.19 2.30
CA GLY A 264 6.92 -8.44 2.78
C GLY A 264 5.90 -8.53 1.66
N LEU A 265 5.92 -7.60 0.70
CA LEU A 265 5.05 -7.65 -0.48
C LEU A 265 5.29 -8.91 -1.33
N GLY A 266 6.55 -9.27 -1.56
CA GLY A 266 6.91 -10.47 -2.33
C GLY A 266 6.48 -11.77 -1.63
N LEU A 267 6.77 -11.90 -0.34
CA LEU A 267 6.35 -13.05 0.47
C LEU A 267 4.83 -13.14 0.58
N GLY A 268 4.14 -12.01 0.76
CA GLY A 268 2.68 -11.99 0.83
C GLY A 268 2.02 -12.48 -0.46
N GLY A 269 2.55 -12.10 -1.62
CA GLY A 269 2.10 -12.63 -2.91
C GLY A 269 2.35 -14.14 -3.05
N ALA A 270 3.53 -14.62 -2.63
CA ALA A 270 3.85 -16.04 -2.62
C ALA A 270 2.92 -16.83 -1.67
N PHE A 271 2.67 -16.32 -0.46
CA PHE A 271 1.74 -16.95 0.49
C PHE A 271 0.31 -16.96 -0.04
N ALA A 272 -0.15 -15.91 -0.73
CA ALA A 272 -1.47 -15.92 -1.36
C ALA A 272 -1.60 -17.07 -2.36
N GLY A 273 -0.61 -17.25 -3.24
CA GLY A 273 -0.60 -18.36 -4.20
C GLY A 273 -0.55 -19.73 -3.53
N LEU A 274 0.26 -19.88 -2.48
CA LEU A 274 0.34 -21.13 -1.70
C LEU A 274 -0.98 -21.47 -1.00
N LEU A 275 -1.61 -20.48 -0.36
CA LEU A 275 -2.91 -20.67 0.30
C LEU A 275 -3.98 -21.07 -0.72
N LEU A 276 -4.12 -20.37 -1.82
CA LEU A 276 -5.08 -20.71 -2.88
C LEU A 276 -4.87 -22.14 -3.40
N SER A 277 -3.61 -22.53 -3.65
CA SER A 277 -3.29 -23.89 -4.07
C SER A 277 -3.63 -24.93 -3.01
N ALA A 278 -3.38 -24.63 -1.72
CA ALA A 278 -3.68 -25.54 -0.61
C ALA A 278 -5.19 -25.78 -0.42
N PHE A 279 -6.01 -24.76 -0.71
CA PHE A 279 -7.47 -24.85 -0.67
C PHE A 279 -8.09 -25.32 -2.00
N GLY A 280 -7.28 -25.79 -2.96
CA GLY A 280 -7.76 -26.42 -4.18
C GLY A 280 -8.22 -25.44 -5.26
N TYR A 281 -7.80 -24.17 -5.19
CA TYR A 281 -8.06 -23.21 -6.26
C TYR A 281 -7.36 -23.63 -7.56
N VAL A 282 -8.13 -23.72 -8.65
CA VAL A 282 -7.61 -24.04 -9.99
C VAL A 282 -7.64 -22.78 -10.86
N SER A 283 -6.49 -22.38 -11.39
CA SER A 283 -6.40 -21.21 -12.28
C SER A 283 -6.99 -21.53 -13.66
N GLY A 284 -7.90 -20.68 -14.15
CA GLY A 284 -8.49 -20.77 -15.49
C GLY A 284 -9.84 -20.08 -15.57
N ALA A 285 -10.06 -19.29 -16.63
CA ALA A 285 -11.27 -18.47 -16.78
C ALA A 285 -12.58 -19.27 -16.94
N SER A 286 -12.50 -20.59 -17.19
CA SER A 286 -13.66 -21.46 -17.42
C SER A 286 -13.82 -22.57 -16.37
N VAL A 287 -13.03 -22.54 -15.29
CA VAL A 287 -13.06 -23.60 -14.26
C VAL A 287 -14.02 -23.20 -13.15
N VAL A 288 -15.03 -24.00 -12.91
CA VAL A 288 -15.89 -23.87 -11.73
C VAL A 288 -15.07 -24.28 -10.51
N GLN A 289 -14.93 -23.38 -9.56
CA GLN A 289 -14.15 -23.61 -8.33
C GLN A 289 -14.91 -24.61 -7.42
N SER A 290 -14.16 -25.37 -6.64
CA SER A 290 -14.75 -26.24 -5.62
C SER A 290 -15.28 -25.42 -4.45
N ASP A 291 -16.28 -25.94 -3.72
CA ASP A 291 -16.85 -25.26 -2.54
C ASP A 291 -15.76 -24.92 -1.52
N MET A 292 -14.78 -25.81 -1.32
CA MET A 292 -13.63 -25.59 -0.42
C MET A 292 -12.71 -24.44 -0.85
N ALA A 293 -12.69 -24.08 -2.15
CA ALA A 293 -11.88 -22.99 -2.66
C ALA A 293 -12.62 -21.64 -2.60
N VAL A 294 -13.96 -21.66 -2.48
CA VAL A 294 -14.82 -20.48 -2.41
C VAL A 294 -15.09 -20.07 -0.96
N GLU A 295 -15.25 -21.04 -0.02
CA GLU A 295 -15.32 -20.81 1.42
C GLU A 295 -13.97 -20.40 2.04
#